data_7629f4931c5936f40636523b8d63153e
#
_entry.id   7629f4931c5936f40636523b8d63153e
#
_cell.length_a   1.000
_cell.length_b   1.000
_cell.length_c   1.000
_cell.angle_alpha   90.00
_cell.angle_beta   90.00
_cell.angle_gamma   90.00
#
_symmetry.space_group_name_H-M   'P 1'
#
loop_
_entity.id
_entity.type
_entity.pdbx_description
1 polymer ?
#
loop_
_entity_poly.entity_id
_entity_poly.type
_entity_poly.pdbx_seq_one_letter_code
_entity_poly.pdbx_strand_id
1 'polypeptide(L)'
;MAKSRNIIAIGGGGFGANPGQGIIEEYILKQTKKKNPKICFIPTATGDNEAYKVNFYSTFTNLNCCPSHLDFFKRTPDLNDLILNQDAIFVGGGNTKSMLAVWKEWGLDKILKKAYRDGIVMSGVSAGAICWFQNGITDSWASSLKIMPCLNFIKGTCCPHY
;
A
#
# COMPACT_ATOMS: atom_id res chain seq x y z
N MET A 1 17.14 -19.14 6.92
CA MET A 1 17.57 -17.88 6.23
C MET A 1 16.53 -16.80 6.49
N ALA A 2 16.95 -15.58 6.81
CA ALA A 2 16.04 -14.46 6.95
C ALA A 2 15.38 -14.17 5.58
N LYS A 3 14.05 -14.08 5.54
CA LYS A 3 13.33 -13.71 4.33
C LYS A 3 13.71 -12.28 3.92
N SER A 4 13.92 -12.05 2.62
CA SER A 4 14.13 -10.71 2.07
C SER A 4 12.93 -9.84 2.38
N ARG A 5 13.15 -8.63 2.90
CA ARG A 5 12.11 -7.64 3.18
C ARG A 5 12.22 -6.51 2.16
N ASN A 6 11.17 -6.29 1.41
CA ASN A 6 11.14 -5.28 0.36
C ASN A 6 10.03 -4.25 0.64
N ILE A 7 10.39 -2.98 0.49
CA ILE A 7 9.44 -1.86 0.47
C ILE A 7 9.71 -1.07 -0.81
N ILE A 8 8.66 -0.85 -1.62
CA ILE A 8 8.72 -0.07 -2.85
C ILE A 8 7.87 1.19 -2.63
N ALA A 9 8.54 2.28 -2.30
CA ALA A 9 7.93 3.58 -2.07
C ALA A 9 7.93 4.39 -3.38
N ILE A 10 6.72 4.75 -3.86
CA ILE A 10 6.50 5.42 -5.14
C ILE A 10 6.05 6.85 -4.86
N GLY A 11 6.84 7.86 -5.29
CA GLY A 11 6.51 9.27 -5.09
C GLY A 11 5.23 9.68 -5.83
N GLY A 12 5.02 9.18 -7.03
CA GLY A 12 3.83 9.43 -7.86
C GLY A 12 3.79 8.49 -9.05
N GLY A 13 2.68 8.45 -9.78
CA GLY A 13 2.49 7.56 -10.93
C GLY A 13 1.80 6.24 -10.59
N GLY A 14 2.08 5.20 -11.37
CA GLY A 14 1.41 3.92 -11.26
C GLY A 14 -0.03 3.93 -11.80
N PHE A 15 -0.77 2.85 -11.56
CA PHE A 15 -2.12 2.66 -12.12
C PHE A 15 -3.13 3.76 -11.75
N GLY A 16 -2.92 4.48 -10.65
CA GLY A 16 -3.77 5.59 -10.27
C GLY A 16 -3.69 6.77 -11.23
N ALA A 17 -2.51 7.04 -11.80
CA ALA A 17 -2.27 8.11 -12.78
C ALA A 17 -2.33 7.60 -14.22
N ASN A 18 -1.82 6.39 -14.47
CA ASN A 18 -1.68 5.79 -15.80
C ASN A 18 -2.19 4.34 -15.80
N PRO A 19 -3.51 4.13 -15.73
CA PRO A 19 -4.08 2.79 -15.73
C PRO A 19 -3.71 2.03 -17.01
N GLY A 20 -3.33 0.76 -16.85
CA GLY A 20 -3.00 -0.12 -17.97
C GLY A 20 -1.55 -0.12 -18.44
N GLN A 21 -0.69 0.79 -17.99
CA GLN A 21 0.74 0.76 -18.35
C GLN A 21 1.50 -0.40 -17.68
N GLY A 22 1.27 -0.63 -16.39
CA GLY A 22 1.72 -1.81 -15.65
C GLY A 22 3.22 -1.92 -15.36
N ILE A 23 4.06 -0.95 -15.72
CA ILE A 23 5.52 -1.03 -15.59
C ILE A 23 5.97 -1.11 -14.11
N ILE A 24 5.42 -0.22 -13.28
CA ILE A 24 5.71 -0.19 -11.85
C ILE A 24 5.13 -1.42 -11.17
N GLU A 25 3.93 -1.79 -11.57
CA GLU A 25 3.17 -2.92 -11.06
C GLU A 25 3.89 -4.25 -11.33
N GLU A 26 4.40 -4.45 -12.55
CA GLU A 26 5.24 -5.61 -12.89
C GLU A 26 6.51 -5.67 -12.03
N TYR A 27 7.15 -4.53 -11.81
CA TYR A 27 8.34 -4.47 -10.95
C TYR A 27 8.02 -4.94 -9.53
N ILE A 28 6.89 -4.48 -8.96
CA ILE A 28 6.42 -4.90 -7.63
C ILE A 28 6.20 -6.41 -7.60
N LEU A 29 5.46 -6.95 -8.57
CA LEU A 29 5.16 -8.37 -8.64
C LEU A 29 6.43 -9.23 -8.74
N LYS A 30 7.43 -8.80 -9.52
CA LYS A 30 8.73 -9.47 -9.65
C LYS A 30 9.48 -9.60 -8.32
N GLN A 31 9.32 -8.65 -7.39
CA GLN A 31 9.97 -8.70 -6.08
C GLN A 31 9.45 -9.85 -5.19
N THR A 32 8.26 -10.36 -5.48
CA THR A 32 7.70 -11.52 -4.75
C THR A 32 8.42 -12.83 -5.08
N LYS A 33 9.14 -12.88 -6.21
CA LYS A 33 9.79 -14.08 -6.77
C LYS A 33 8.81 -15.25 -7.02
N LYS A 34 7.53 -14.97 -7.16
CA LYS A 34 6.49 -15.94 -7.49
C LYS A 34 6.02 -15.78 -8.93
N LYS A 35 5.59 -16.88 -9.52
CA LYS A 35 5.09 -16.90 -10.90
C LYS A 35 3.71 -16.25 -11.04
N ASN A 36 2.85 -16.43 -10.03
CA ASN A 36 1.49 -15.88 -9.99
C ASN A 36 1.19 -15.34 -8.58
N PRO A 37 1.81 -14.21 -8.17
CA PRO A 37 1.68 -13.71 -6.82
C PRO A 37 0.28 -13.18 -6.51
N LYS A 38 -0.14 -13.33 -5.25
CA LYS A 38 -1.32 -12.67 -4.71
C LYS A 38 -0.96 -11.25 -4.29
N ILE A 39 -1.73 -10.28 -4.75
CA ILE A 39 -1.55 -8.87 -4.38
C ILE A 39 -2.85 -8.28 -3.84
N CYS A 40 -2.77 -7.59 -2.71
CA CYS A 40 -3.90 -6.90 -2.11
C CYS A 40 -3.72 -5.38 -2.20
N PHE A 41 -4.71 -4.69 -2.78
CA PHE A 41 -4.79 -3.24 -2.82
C PHE A 41 -5.54 -2.71 -1.59
N ILE A 42 -4.97 -1.69 -0.94
CA ILE A 42 -5.58 -1.05 0.23
C ILE A 42 -5.83 0.44 -0.09
N PRO A 43 -7.06 0.81 -0.52
CA PRO A 43 -7.42 2.18 -0.93
C PRO A 43 -7.91 3.06 0.24
N THR A 44 -7.61 2.73 1.49
CA THR A 44 -8.14 3.42 2.66
C THR A 44 -7.94 4.93 2.63
N ALA A 45 -6.80 5.42 2.10
CA ALA A 45 -6.48 6.86 2.04
C ALA A 45 -7.46 7.68 1.19
N THR A 46 -8.24 7.05 0.32
CA THR A 46 -9.31 7.66 -0.48
C THR A 46 -10.71 7.27 -0.02
N GLY A 47 -10.85 6.65 1.16
CA GLY A 47 -12.14 6.17 1.65
C GLY A 47 -12.68 5.01 0.82
N ASP A 48 -11.82 4.08 0.42
CA ASP A 48 -12.15 2.91 -0.41
C ASP A 48 -12.78 3.28 -1.76
N ASN A 49 -12.24 4.31 -2.43
CA ASN A 49 -12.78 4.87 -3.67
C ASN A 49 -12.95 3.80 -4.76
N GLU A 50 -14.16 3.70 -5.32
CA GLU A 50 -14.51 2.68 -6.32
C GLU A 50 -13.75 2.87 -7.64
N ALA A 51 -13.61 4.11 -8.13
CA ALA A 51 -12.89 4.38 -9.38
C ALA A 51 -11.41 3.97 -9.26
N TYR A 52 -10.80 4.17 -8.09
CA TYR A 52 -9.42 3.76 -7.85
C TYR A 52 -9.28 2.23 -7.84
N LYS A 53 -10.27 1.50 -7.31
CA LYS A 53 -10.31 0.03 -7.39
C LYS A 53 -10.48 -0.44 -8.85
N VAL A 54 -11.32 0.23 -9.64
CA VAL A 54 -11.47 -0.08 -11.07
C VAL A 54 -10.13 0.07 -11.78
N ASN A 55 -9.39 1.17 -11.56
CA ASN A 55 -8.06 1.38 -12.14
C ASN A 55 -7.05 0.29 -11.70
N PHE A 56 -7.10 -0.12 -10.43
CA PHE A 56 -6.30 -1.23 -9.93
C PHE A 56 -6.58 -2.51 -10.71
N TYR A 57 -7.83 -2.93 -10.79
CA TYR A 57 -8.18 -4.17 -11.48
C TYR A 57 -7.93 -4.08 -13.00
N SER A 58 -8.20 -2.94 -13.64
CA SER A 58 -7.93 -2.77 -15.08
C SER A 58 -6.44 -2.94 -15.43
N THR A 59 -5.55 -2.67 -14.47
CA THR A 59 -4.11 -2.86 -14.64
C THR A 59 -3.68 -4.28 -14.25
N PHE A 60 -3.99 -4.71 -13.02
CA PHE A 60 -3.46 -5.95 -12.49
C PHE A 60 -4.08 -7.23 -13.08
N THR A 61 -5.31 -7.18 -13.62
CA THR A 61 -5.90 -8.33 -14.32
C THR A 61 -5.21 -8.66 -15.66
N ASN A 62 -4.45 -7.70 -16.21
CA ASN A 62 -3.62 -7.91 -17.39
C ASN A 62 -2.21 -8.43 -17.06
N LEU A 63 -1.88 -8.57 -15.77
CA LEU A 63 -0.60 -9.06 -15.28
C LEU A 63 -0.76 -10.46 -14.70
N ASN A 64 0.35 -11.22 -14.66
CA ASN A 64 0.35 -12.56 -14.08
C ASN A 64 0.32 -12.48 -12.54
N CYS A 65 -0.86 -12.28 -11.96
CA CYS A 65 -1.08 -12.22 -10.53
C CYS A 65 -2.54 -12.52 -10.15
N CYS A 66 -2.80 -12.67 -8.85
CA CYS A 66 -4.15 -12.80 -8.28
C CYS A 66 -4.46 -11.51 -7.50
N PRO A 67 -5.12 -10.51 -8.12
CA PRO A 67 -5.44 -9.25 -7.46
C PRO A 67 -6.65 -9.38 -6.53
N SER A 68 -6.57 -8.69 -5.39
CA SER A 68 -7.65 -8.53 -4.41
C SER A 68 -7.58 -7.14 -3.80
N HIS A 69 -8.57 -6.75 -3.01
CA HIS A 69 -8.54 -5.47 -2.28
C HIS A 69 -9.11 -5.61 -0.87
N LEU A 70 -8.84 -4.63 -0.02
CA LEU A 70 -9.37 -4.51 1.32
C LEU A 70 -10.17 -3.22 1.46
N ASP A 71 -11.46 -3.35 1.79
CA ASP A 71 -12.35 -2.24 2.16
C ASP A 71 -12.51 -2.16 3.68
N PHE A 72 -12.53 -0.93 4.22
CA PHE A 72 -12.86 -0.65 5.61
C PHE A 72 -14.23 0.00 5.79
N PHE A 73 -14.76 0.62 4.74
CA PHE A 73 -16.03 1.35 4.79
C PHE A 73 -17.20 0.52 4.25
N LYS A 74 -17.01 -0.80 4.12
CA LYS A 74 -18.00 -1.81 3.81
C LYS A 74 -17.82 -3.00 4.76
N ARG A 75 -18.43 -4.15 4.45
CA ARG A 75 -18.18 -5.37 5.24
C ARG A 75 -16.69 -5.76 5.12
N THR A 76 -15.99 -5.69 6.25
CA THR A 76 -14.56 -5.99 6.33
C THR A 76 -14.36 -7.49 6.62
N PRO A 77 -13.49 -8.19 5.88
CA PRO A 77 -13.14 -9.59 6.14
C PRO A 77 -12.23 -9.74 7.35
N ASP A 78 -11.87 -10.98 7.72
CA ASP A 78 -10.79 -11.20 8.67
C ASP A 78 -9.48 -10.65 8.09
N LEU A 79 -8.88 -9.69 8.80
CA LEU A 79 -7.69 -8.98 8.34
C LEU A 79 -6.44 -9.84 8.33
N ASN A 80 -6.30 -10.76 9.31
CA ASN A 80 -5.16 -11.66 9.36
C ASN A 80 -5.19 -12.62 8.17
N ASP A 81 -6.34 -13.24 7.93
CA ASP A 81 -6.50 -14.17 6.81
C ASP A 81 -6.26 -13.47 5.47
N LEU A 82 -6.83 -12.28 5.28
CA LEU A 82 -6.66 -11.56 4.01
C LEU A 82 -5.20 -11.13 3.80
N ILE A 83 -4.57 -10.46 4.77
CA ILE A 83 -3.25 -9.83 4.60
C ILE A 83 -2.11 -10.84 4.65
N LEU A 84 -2.13 -11.78 5.61
CA LEU A 84 -1.01 -12.71 5.79
C LEU A 84 -0.94 -13.81 4.72
N ASN A 85 -1.99 -13.97 3.92
CA ASN A 85 -2.02 -14.87 2.77
C ASN A 85 -1.65 -14.19 1.44
N GLN A 86 -1.23 -12.92 1.46
CA GLN A 86 -0.74 -12.22 0.28
C GLN A 86 0.76 -12.44 0.04
N ASP A 87 1.22 -12.08 -1.15
CA ASP A 87 2.64 -12.03 -1.51
C ASP A 87 3.12 -10.59 -1.64
N ALA A 88 2.22 -9.68 -1.97
CA ALA A 88 2.45 -8.25 -2.03
C ALA A 88 1.24 -7.46 -1.52
N ILE A 89 1.51 -6.30 -0.95
CA ILE A 89 0.52 -5.29 -0.55
C ILE A 89 0.81 -4.00 -1.32
N PHE A 90 -0.22 -3.41 -1.91
CA PHE A 90 -0.16 -2.09 -2.53
C PHE A 90 -1.07 -1.11 -1.80
N VAL A 91 -0.50 -0.03 -1.28
CA VAL A 91 -1.26 1.03 -0.59
C VAL A 91 -1.45 2.22 -1.51
N GLY A 92 -2.68 2.66 -1.67
CA GLY A 92 -3.03 3.80 -2.49
C GLY A 92 -2.65 5.16 -1.87
N GLY A 93 -2.58 6.18 -2.72
CA GLY A 93 -2.44 7.58 -2.29
C GLY A 93 -3.74 8.16 -1.72
N GLY A 94 -3.65 9.35 -1.11
CA GLY A 94 -4.78 10.08 -0.53
C GLY A 94 -4.46 10.68 0.83
N ASN A 95 -5.41 10.67 1.76
CA ASN A 95 -5.27 11.25 3.09
C ASN A 95 -4.52 10.32 4.05
N THR A 96 -3.25 10.60 4.28
CA THR A 96 -2.38 9.78 5.13
C THR A 96 -2.87 9.69 6.58
N LYS A 97 -3.32 10.81 7.15
CA LYS A 97 -3.77 10.87 8.54
C LYS A 97 -5.01 10.02 8.78
N SER A 98 -6.01 10.15 7.93
CA SER A 98 -7.23 9.35 8.01
C SER A 98 -6.95 7.87 7.81
N MET A 99 -6.11 7.52 6.84
CA MET A 99 -5.70 6.14 6.59
C MET A 99 -5.06 5.50 7.83
N LEU A 100 -4.06 6.15 8.42
CA LEU A 100 -3.36 5.62 9.60
C LEU A 100 -4.26 5.55 10.83
N ALA A 101 -5.20 6.47 11.00
CA ALA A 101 -6.19 6.43 12.09
C ALA A 101 -7.10 5.20 11.95
N VAL A 102 -7.64 4.95 10.75
CA VAL A 102 -8.46 3.75 10.47
C VAL A 102 -7.64 2.49 10.72
N TRP A 103 -6.44 2.40 10.20
CA TRP A 103 -5.59 1.22 10.37
C TRP A 103 -5.26 0.93 11.84
N LYS A 104 -4.99 1.97 12.63
CA LYS A 104 -4.71 1.83 14.05
C LYS A 104 -5.93 1.31 14.80
N GLU A 105 -7.11 1.84 14.53
CA GLU A 105 -8.36 1.41 15.16
C GLU A 105 -8.66 -0.07 14.86
N TRP A 106 -8.44 -0.50 13.63
CA TRP A 106 -8.66 -1.88 13.20
C TRP A 106 -7.49 -2.83 13.52
N GLY A 107 -6.36 -2.33 14.01
CA GLY A 107 -5.15 -3.12 14.28
C GLY A 107 -4.39 -3.58 13.03
N LEU A 108 -4.71 -3.02 11.85
CA LEU A 108 -4.04 -3.37 10.60
C LEU A 108 -2.55 -3.01 10.61
N ASP A 109 -2.16 -1.95 11.31
CA ASP A 109 -0.77 -1.54 11.51
C ASP A 109 0.11 -2.68 12.05
N LYS A 110 -0.40 -3.44 13.02
CA LYS A 110 0.29 -4.60 13.62
C LYS A 110 0.36 -5.78 12.65
N ILE A 111 -0.72 -6.02 11.90
CA ILE A 111 -0.78 -7.09 10.91
C ILE A 111 0.17 -6.81 9.75
N LEU A 112 0.22 -5.58 9.24
CA LEU A 112 1.17 -5.17 8.21
C LEU A 112 2.63 -5.28 8.68
N LYS A 113 2.90 -4.96 9.96
CA LYS A 113 4.24 -5.14 10.53
C LYS A 113 4.66 -6.61 10.57
N LYS A 114 3.72 -7.50 10.91
CA LYS A 114 3.95 -8.95 10.84
C LYS A 114 4.17 -9.40 9.40
N ALA A 115 3.31 -8.99 8.47
CA ALA A 115 3.42 -9.31 7.05
C ALA A 115 4.79 -8.90 6.48
N TYR A 116 5.25 -7.68 6.78
CA TYR A 116 6.59 -7.21 6.39
C TYR A 116 7.72 -8.08 6.94
N ARG A 117 7.64 -8.48 8.22
CA ARG A 117 8.62 -9.38 8.85
C ARG A 117 8.62 -10.76 8.21
N ASP A 118 7.46 -11.23 7.79
CA ASP A 118 7.27 -12.52 7.12
C ASP A 118 7.70 -12.50 5.65
N GLY A 119 8.16 -11.34 5.14
CA GLY A 119 8.72 -11.17 3.80
C GLY A 119 7.69 -10.89 2.71
N ILE A 120 6.45 -10.51 3.07
CA ILE A 120 5.46 -9.98 2.13
C ILE A 120 5.98 -8.63 1.60
N VAL A 121 5.93 -8.43 0.29
CA VAL A 121 6.39 -7.20 -0.34
C VAL A 121 5.43 -6.06 -0.02
N MET A 122 5.94 -4.98 0.58
CA MET A 122 5.17 -3.76 0.82
C MET A 122 5.39 -2.78 -0.31
N SER A 123 4.35 -2.14 -0.78
CA SER A 123 4.46 -1.09 -1.79
C SER A 123 3.38 -0.06 -1.62
N GLY A 124 3.52 1.07 -2.29
CA GLY A 124 2.49 2.09 -2.31
C GLY A 124 2.95 3.41 -2.88
N VAL A 125 1.98 4.25 -3.21
CA VAL A 125 2.18 5.54 -3.86
C VAL A 125 1.72 6.69 -2.95
N SER A 126 2.48 7.79 -2.92
CA SER A 126 2.15 9.00 -2.16
C SER A 126 1.90 8.68 -0.66
N ALA A 127 0.68 8.78 -0.15
CA ALA A 127 0.34 8.36 1.22
C ALA A 127 0.78 6.90 1.50
N GLY A 128 0.61 6.01 0.52
CA GLY A 128 1.06 4.62 0.58
C GLY A 128 2.56 4.44 0.47
N ALA A 129 3.31 5.45 0.02
CA ALA A 129 4.76 5.45 0.05
C ALA A 129 5.29 5.89 1.42
N ILE A 130 4.80 7.02 1.93
CA ILE A 130 5.31 7.62 3.17
C ILE A 130 4.93 6.84 4.42
N CYS A 131 3.82 6.10 4.39
CA CYS A 131 3.30 5.38 5.55
C CYS A 131 4.28 4.35 6.13
N TRP A 132 5.22 3.85 5.37
CA TRP A 132 6.23 2.87 5.81
C TRP A 132 7.37 3.47 6.63
N PHE A 133 7.62 4.77 6.50
CA PHE A 133 8.72 5.45 7.17
C PHE A 133 8.38 5.77 8.63
N GLN A 134 9.38 6.22 9.38
CA GLN A 134 9.20 6.71 10.73
C GLN A 134 8.31 7.95 10.74
N ASN A 135 8.57 8.89 9.82
CA ASN A 135 7.77 10.09 9.61
C ASN A 135 7.47 10.30 8.13
N GLY A 136 6.33 10.91 7.84
CA GLY A 136 5.96 11.39 6.52
C GLY A 136 5.78 12.90 6.52
N ILE A 137 6.17 13.55 5.42
CA ILE A 137 5.87 14.97 5.15
C ILE A 137 4.73 15.00 4.15
N THR A 138 3.62 15.64 4.49
CA THR A 138 2.41 15.65 3.65
C THR A 138 1.52 16.85 3.97
N ASP A 139 0.78 17.31 2.98
CA ASP A 139 -0.30 18.29 3.11
C ASP A 139 -1.69 17.67 2.98
N SER A 140 -1.79 16.34 2.89
CA SER A 140 -3.04 15.62 2.62
C SER A 140 -4.15 15.82 3.66
N TRP A 141 -3.83 16.42 4.80
CA TRP A 141 -4.77 16.69 5.90
C TRP A 141 -4.66 18.13 6.45
N ALA A 142 -3.87 18.99 5.80
CA ALA A 142 -3.61 20.36 6.24
C ALA A 142 -3.42 21.28 5.03
N SER A 143 -3.49 22.60 5.23
CA SER A 143 -3.27 23.61 4.19
C SER A 143 -1.79 23.81 3.80
N SER A 144 -0.86 23.13 4.46
CA SER A 144 0.58 23.20 4.22
C SER A 144 1.24 21.88 4.60
N LEU A 145 2.45 21.65 4.08
CA LEU A 145 3.25 20.48 4.44
C LEU A 145 3.45 20.38 5.95
N LYS A 146 3.12 19.23 6.49
CA LYS A 146 3.30 18.89 7.91
C LYS A 146 4.02 17.56 8.05
N ILE A 147 4.85 17.45 9.08
CA ILE A 147 5.44 16.18 9.50
C ILE A 147 4.45 15.43 10.38
N MET A 148 4.32 14.15 10.16
CA MET A 148 3.53 13.28 11.02
C MET A 148 4.21 11.92 11.21
N PRO A 149 4.05 11.28 12.39
CA PRO A 149 4.54 9.92 12.59
C PRO A 149 3.75 8.92 11.75
N CYS A 150 4.45 7.94 11.19
CA CYS A 150 3.91 6.85 10.39
C CYS A 150 4.23 5.48 11.02
N LEU A 151 4.23 4.40 10.24
CA LEU A 151 4.35 3.02 10.76
C LEU A 151 5.75 2.65 11.27
N ASN A 152 6.78 3.41 10.90
CA ASN A 152 8.17 3.20 11.33
C ASN A 152 8.73 1.79 11.00
N PHE A 153 8.47 1.32 9.78
CA PHE A 153 9.14 0.13 9.25
C PHE A 153 10.55 0.48 8.76
N ILE A 154 10.71 1.69 8.24
CA ILE A 154 11.98 2.29 7.80
C ILE A 154 12.24 3.54 8.65
N LYS A 155 13.47 3.68 9.15
CA LYS A 155 13.92 4.90 9.85
C LYS A 155 14.04 6.07 8.89
N GLY A 156 13.78 7.26 9.39
CA GLY A 156 13.90 8.50 8.63
C GLY A 156 12.54 9.08 8.21
N THR A 157 12.61 10.17 7.45
CA THR A 157 11.45 10.94 7.00
C THR A 157 11.35 10.90 5.48
N CYS A 158 10.17 10.66 4.96
CA CYS A 158 9.89 10.65 3.52
C CYS A 158 8.92 11.77 3.14
N CYS A 159 9.24 12.47 2.05
CA CYS A 159 8.37 13.44 1.39
C CYS A 159 8.02 12.86 0.00
N PRO A 160 6.74 12.59 -0.32
CA PRO A 160 6.36 12.18 -1.67
C PRO A 160 6.34 13.41 -2.58
N HIS A 161 6.28 13.23 -3.86
CA HIS A 161 6.17 14.33 -4.85
C HIS A 161 7.29 15.38 -4.81
N TYR A 162 8.50 14.98 -4.40
CA TYR A 162 9.67 15.87 -4.35
C TYR A 162 10.48 15.79 -5.65
#